data_dbb020a103ffb299c548a0301936a84e
#
_entry.id   dbb020a103ffb299c548a0301936a84e
#
_cell.length_a   1.000
_cell.length_b   1.000
_cell.length_c   1.000
_cell.angle_alpha   90.00
_cell.angle_beta   90.00
_cell.angle_gamma   90.00
#
_symmetry.space_group_name_H-M   'P 1'
#
loop_
_entity.id
_entity.type
_entity.pdbx_description
1 polymer ?
#
loop_
_entity_poly.entity_id
_entity_poly.type
_entity_poly.pdbx_seq_one_letter_code
_entity_poly.pdbx_strand_id
1 'polypeptide(L)'
;METATVLYDVDCGLCRWAMARVLAWDRRRRLRPVAIQDAEGEALLARLDPAARLDSWHVAFPDGRLYSAGPALAQVVELLPGGRFPAAAMRALLPVTGWAYRLVAGHRAVPGRLVSAAAKRRATEAIRARSTPGSVIFDDRAAAGRAGADASTAPCAS
;
A
#
# COMPACT_ATOMS: atom_id res chain seq x y z
N MET A 1 -10.47 -0.04 21.09
CA MET A 1 -9.74 -1.01 20.23
C MET A 1 -8.83 -0.21 19.34
N GLU A 2 -7.55 -0.53 19.30
CA GLU A 2 -6.53 0.22 18.56
C GLU A 2 -6.71 -0.03 17.04
N THR A 3 -6.89 1.04 16.27
CA THR A 3 -6.97 0.99 14.80
C THR A 3 -5.63 1.46 14.24
N ALA A 4 -4.98 0.65 13.42
CA ALA A 4 -3.74 1.00 12.76
C ALA A 4 -4.00 1.56 11.37
N THR A 5 -3.26 2.60 10.98
CA THR A 5 -3.26 3.15 9.63
C THR A 5 -2.21 2.42 8.80
N VAL A 6 -2.64 1.79 7.71
CA VAL A 6 -1.74 1.10 6.77
C VAL A 6 -1.56 1.98 5.55
N LEU A 7 -0.33 2.45 5.35
CA LEU A 7 0.03 3.31 4.23
C LEU A 7 0.57 2.46 3.07
N TYR A 8 0.04 2.68 1.88
CA TYR A 8 0.38 1.91 0.69
C TYR A 8 0.49 2.82 -0.54
N ASP A 9 1.27 2.40 -1.52
CA ASP A 9 1.43 3.09 -2.80
C ASP A 9 0.19 2.85 -3.68
N VAL A 10 -0.54 3.92 -4.01
CA VAL A 10 -1.76 3.86 -4.84
C VAL A 10 -1.45 3.58 -6.32
N ASP A 11 -0.28 3.94 -6.81
CA ASP A 11 0.14 3.71 -8.20
C ASP A 11 0.59 2.26 -8.42
N CYS A 12 0.96 1.56 -7.35
CA CYS A 12 1.38 0.16 -7.39
C CYS A 12 0.18 -0.79 -7.43
N GLY A 13 -0.08 -1.41 -8.57
CA GLY A 13 -1.19 -2.37 -8.72
C GLY A 13 -1.07 -3.61 -7.82
N LEU A 14 0.15 -4.08 -7.52
CA LEU A 14 0.39 -5.16 -6.56
C LEU A 14 0.05 -4.72 -5.14
N CYS A 15 0.45 -3.50 -4.77
CA CYS A 15 0.18 -2.95 -3.45
C CYS A 15 -1.32 -2.81 -3.17
N ARG A 16 -2.08 -2.31 -4.15
CA ARG A 16 -3.55 -2.25 -4.07
C ARG A 16 -4.18 -3.63 -3.92
N TRP A 17 -3.74 -4.58 -4.74
CA TRP A 17 -4.26 -5.96 -4.67
C TRP A 17 -3.97 -6.60 -3.31
N ALA A 18 -2.74 -6.48 -2.81
CA ALA A 18 -2.34 -7.01 -1.51
C ALA A 18 -3.11 -6.33 -0.37
N MET A 19 -3.28 -4.98 -0.42
CA MET A 19 -4.08 -4.24 0.54
C MET A 19 -5.53 -4.75 0.58
N ALA A 20 -6.18 -4.94 -0.56
CA ALA A 20 -7.54 -5.46 -0.61
C ALA A 20 -7.65 -6.87 0.02
N ARG A 21 -6.62 -7.73 -0.13
CA ARG A 21 -6.57 -9.05 0.52
C ARG A 21 -6.46 -8.94 2.03
N VAL A 22 -5.60 -8.06 2.51
CA VAL A 22 -5.44 -7.77 3.94
C VAL A 22 -6.75 -7.24 4.52
N LEU A 23 -7.41 -6.29 3.86
CA LEU A 23 -8.70 -5.75 4.30
C LEU A 23 -9.83 -6.78 4.28
N ALA A 24 -9.83 -7.71 3.33
CA ALA A 24 -10.80 -8.82 3.30
C ALA A 24 -10.61 -9.78 4.49
N TRP A 25 -9.37 -9.96 4.96
CA TRP A 25 -9.07 -10.76 6.15
C TRP A 25 -9.36 -10.00 7.45
N ASP A 26 -9.25 -8.67 7.46
CA ASP A 26 -9.53 -7.79 8.60
C ASP A 26 -11.04 -7.69 8.91
N ARG A 27 -11.63 -8.77 9.37
CA ARG A 27 -13.05 -8.83 9.76
C ARG A 27 -13.39 -7.91 10.94
N ARG A 28 -12.40 -7.56 11.75
CA ARG A 28 -12.57 -6.71 12.94
C ARG A 28 -12.42 -5.22 12.64
N ARG A 29 -12.17 -4.85 11.39
CA ARG A 29 -11.96 -3.47 10.94
C ARG A 29 -10.93 -2.69 11.78
N ARG A 30 -9.80 -3.34 12.08
CA ARG A 30 -8.70 -2.76 12.84
C ARG A 30 -7.68 -2.04 11.96
N LEU A 31 -7.80 -2.17 10.65
CA LEU A 31 -6.91 -1.57 9.68
C LEU A 31 -7.64 -0.49 8.88
N ARG A 32 -7.04 0.67 8.77
CA ARG A 32 -7.48 1.78 7.94
C ARG A 32 -6.48 2.01 6.81
N PRO A 33 -6.86 1.81 5.54
CA PRO A 33 -5.96 2.06 4.42
C PRO A 33 -5.87 3.58 4.14
N VAL A 34 -4.65 4.08 3.95
CA VAL A 34 -4.37 5.45 3.52
C VAL A 34 -3.31 5.39 2.41
N ALA A 35 -3.49 6.16 1.34
CA ALA A 35 -2.46 6.25 0.32
C ALA A 35 -1.27 7.07 0.84
N ILE A 36 -0.06 6.66 0.46
CA ILE A 36 1.16 7.44 0.76
C ILE A 36 1.07 8.82 0.11
N GLN A 37 0.41 8.92 -1.04
CA GLN A 37 0.24 10.13 -1.84
C GLN A 37 -0.86 11.07 -1.31
N ASP A 38 -1.65 10.64 -0.32
CA ASP A 38 -2.63 11.51 0.34
C ASP A 38 -1.92 12.48 1.31
N ALA A 39 -2.48 13.66 1.53
CA ALA A 39 -1.97 14.64 2.48
C ALA A 39 -1.77 14.05 3.89
N GLU A 40 -2.68 13.19 4.33
CA GLU A 40 -2.56 12.45 5.59
C GLU A 40 -1.38 11.48 5.54
N GLY A 41 -1.19 10.74 4.42
CA GLY A 41 -0.08 9.82 4.22
C GLY A 41 1.26 10.54 4.25
N GLU A 42 1.37 11.65 3.55
CA GLU A 42 2.56 12.51 3.55
C GLU A 42 2.90 13.04 4.95
N ALA A 43 1.88 13.50 5.69
CA ALA A 43 2.07 13.99 7.06
C ALA A 43 2.55 12.91 8.02
N LEU A 44 1.97 11.70 7.95
CA LEU A 44 2.37 10.56 8.77
C LEU A 44 3.81 10.09 8.47
N LEU A 45 4.25 10.24 7.22
CA LEU A 45 5.58 9.84 6.76
C LEU A 45 6.57 11.01 6.67
N ALA A 46 6.24 12.19 7.21
CA ALA A 46 7.07 13.40 7.09
C ALA A 46 8.51 13.21 7.61
N ARG A 47 8.70 12.31 8.58
CA ARG A 47 10.02 11.99 9.16
C ARG A 47 10.86 11.06 8.31
N LEU A 48 10.28 10.43 7.28
CA LEU A 48 11.00 9.53 6.38
C LEU A 48 11.48 10.30 5.15
N ASP A 49 12.62 9.87 4.62
CA ASP A 49 13.10 10.33 3.32
C ASP A 49 12.03 10.11 2.24
N PRO A 50 11.76 11.08 1.36
CA PRO A 50 10.77 10.96 0.30
C PRO A 50 10.92 9.70 -0.58
N ALA A 51 12.16 9.30 -0.91
CA ALA A 51 12.42 8.08 -1.66
C ALA A 51 12.02 6.83 -0.87
N ALA A 52 12.34 6.79 0.43
CA ALA A 52 12.02 5.67 1.31
C ALA A 52 10.51 5.47 1.53
N ARG A 53 9.70 6.54 1.37
CA ARG A 53 8.23 6.46 1.55
C ARG A 53 7.57 5.53 0.54
N LEU A 54 8.05 5.48 -0.69
CA LEU A 54 7.49 4.64 -1.76
C LEU A 54 8.12 3.26 -1.85
N ASP A 55 9.20 3.00 -1.12
CA ASP A 55 9.91 1.72 -1.18
C ASP A 55 9.17 0.58 -0.49
N SER A 56 8.28 0.90 0.44
CA SER A 56 7.61 -0.12 1.26
C SER A 56 6.23 0.32 1.77
N TRP A 57 5.49 -0.64 2.31
CA TRP A 57 4.34 -0.35 3.16
C TRP A 57 4.79 0.17 4.51
N HIS A 58 3.97 1.03 5.08
CA HIS A 58 4.16 1.53 6.43
C HIS A 58 2.91 1.31 7.27
N VAL A 59 3.08 1.19 8.56
CA VAL A 59 1.98 1.07 9.52
C VAL A 59 2.20 2.10 10.61
N ALA A 60 1.25 3.01 10.77
CA ALA A 60 1.23 4.02 11.81
C ALA A 60 0.16 3.70 12.86
N PHE A 61 0.52 3.83 14.10
CA PHE A 61 -0.37 3.66 15.26
C PHE A 61 -0.74 5.02 15.88
N PRO A 62 -1.89 5.12 16.57
CA PRO A 62 -2.31 6.37 17.22
C PRO A 62 -1.33 6.90 18.27
N ASP A 63 -0.52 6.03 18.84
CA ASP A 63 0.52 6.38 19.83
C ASP A 63 1.81 6.94 19.19
N GLY A 64 1.84 7.14 17.87
CA GLY A 64 2.97 7.66 17.11
C GLY A 64 4.01 6.63 16.69
N ARG A 65 3.82 5.34 17.01
CA ARG A 65 4.69 4.28 16.49
C ARG A 65 4.50 4.12 14.98
N LEU A 66 5.61 4.09 14.26
CA LEU A 66 5.67 3.90 12.81
C LEU A 66 6.59 2.72 12.49
N TYR A 67 6.10 1.80 11.69
CA TYR A 67 6.85 0.64 11.20
C TYR A 67 6.87 0.65 9.67
N SER A 68 7.97 0.17 9.09
CA SER A 68 8.16 0.11 7.63
C SER A 68 8.59 -1.30 7.21
N ALA A 69 8.30 -1.68 5.97
CA ALA A 69 8.74 -2.93 5.34
C ALA A 69 8.34 -4.22 6.11
N GLY A 70 9.28 -5.13 6.35
CA GLY A 70 9.05 -6.39 7.05
C GLY A 70 8.43 -6.23 8.44
N PRO A 71 8.95 -5.38 9.32
CA PRO A 71 8.32 -5.03 10.59
C PRO A 71 6.88 -4.55 10.46
N ALA A 72 6.57 -3.70 9.47
CA ALA A 72 5.20 -3.23 9.22
C ALA A 72 4.27 -4.40 8.88
N LEU A 73 4.72 -5.33 8.03
CA LEU A 73 3.93 -6.50 7.66
C LEU A 73 3.64 -7.39 8.87
N ALA A 74 4.61 -7.60 9.77
CA ALA A 74 4.40 -8.36 11.00
C ALA A 74 3.34 -7.71 11.91
N GLN A 75 3.32 -6.37 12.01
CA GLN A 75 2.29 -5.64 12.76
C GLN A 75 0.91 -5.80 12.13
N VAL A 76 0.80 -5.66 10.81
CA VAL A 76 -0.46 -5.90 10.09
C VAL A 76 -0.99 -7.30 10.35
N VAL A 77 -0.15 -8.33 10.18
CA VAL A 77 -0.52 -9.73 10.40
C VAL A 77 -0.98 -9.97 11.83
N GLU A 78 -0.33 -9.39 12.83
CA GLU A 78 -0.71 -9.52 14.24
C GLU A 78 -2.13 -9.00 14.53
N LEU A 79 -2.54 -7.93 13.85
CA LEU A 79 -3.88 -7.35 14.01
C LEU A 79 -4.98 -8.19 13.36
N LEU A 80 -4.65 -9.09 12.44
CA LEU A 80 -5.59 -9.95 11.74
C LEU A 80 -6.06 -11.13 12.60
N PRO A 81 -7.28 -11.64 12.37
CA PRO A 81 -7.76 -12.84 13.06
C PRO A 81 -6.81 -14.02 12.87
N GLY A 82 -6.36 -14.62 13.98
CA GLY A 82 -5.39 -15.74 13.97
C GLY A 82 -3.95 -15.35 13.61
N GLY A 83 -3.67 -14.05 13.40
CA GLY A 83 -2.37 -13.56 12.94
C GLY A 83 -1.24 -13.57 13.98
N ARG A 84 -1.52 -13.79 15.28
CA ARG A 84 -0.50 -13.71 16.35
C ARG A 84 0.65 -14.68 16.17
N PHE A 85 0.36 -15.94 15.82
CA PHE A 85 1.38 -16.95 15.59
C PHE A 85 2.24 -16.65 14.36
N PRO A 86 1.66 -16.42 13.15
CA PRO A 86 2.49 -16.06 12.00
C PRO A 86 3.23 -14.73 12.20
N ALA A 87 2.67 -13.75 12.88
CA ALA A 87 3.38 -12.52 13.19
C ALA A 87 4.60 -12.75 14.10
N ALA A 88 4.46 -13.61 15.11
CA ALA A 88 5.60 -14.00 15.97
C ALA A 88 6.69 -14.72 15.17
N ALA A 89 6.32 -15.65 14.30
CA ALA A 89 7.25 -16.33 13.40
C ALA A 89 7.93 -15.32 12.45
N MET A 90 7.20 -14.39 11.87
CA MET A 90 7.77 -13.33 11.02
C MET A 90 8.77 -12.47 11.77
N ARG A 91 8.52 -12.13 13.04
CA ARG A 91 9.46 -11.36 13.86
C ARG A 91 10.72 -12.18 14.20
N ALA A 92 10.55 -13.44 14.55
CA ALA A 92 11.69 -14.33 14.82
C ALA A 92 12.59 -14.52 13.59
N LEU A 93 12.01 -14.46 12.38
CA LEU A 93 12.68 -14.60 11.10
C LEU A 93 12.89 -13.25 10.39
N LEU A 94 12.96 -12.14 11.12
CA LEU A 94 13.09 -10.79 10.54
C LEU A 94 14.18 -10.64 9.48
N PRO A 95 15.39 -11.22 9.62
CA PRO A 95 16.40 -11.13 8.56
C PRO A 95 15.92 -11.76 7.24
N VAL A 96 15.24 -12.90 7.32
CA VAL A 96 14.73 -13.65 6.16
C VAL A 96 13.50 -12.96 5.57
N THR A 97 12.54 -12.57 6.43
CA THR A 97 11.33 -11.86 6.01
C THR A 97 11.66 -10.48 5.43
N GLY A 98 12.62 -9.77 6.00
CA GLY A 98 13.10 -8.49 5.49
C GLY A 98 13.80 -8.64 4.13
N TRP A 99 14.59 -9.69 3.92
CA TRP A 99 15.19 -10.00 2.64
C TRP A 99 14.12 -10.37 1.60
N ALA A 100 13.21 -11.29 1.93
CA ALA A 100 12.13 -11.70 1.05
C ALA A 100 11.23 -10.52 0.68
N TYR A 101 10.91 -9.65 1.66
CA TYR A 101 10.14 -8.43 1.41
C TYR A 101 10.86 -7.51 0.41
N ARG A 102 12.17 -7.24 0.60
CA ARG A 102 12.94 -6.39 -0.33
C ARG A 102 13.03 -6.99 -1.72
N LEU A 103 13.16 -8.31 -1.83
CA LEU A 103 13.15 -8.99 -3.12
C LEU A 103 11.82 -8.78 -3.86
N VAL A 104 10.68 -8.96 -3.18
CA VAL A 104 9.35 -8.73 -3.77
C VAL A 104 9.12 -7.25 -4.06
N ALA A 105 9.49 -6.36 -3.15
CA ALA A 105 9.34 -4.92 -3.31
C ALA A 105 10.21 -4.37 -4.46
N GLY A 106 11.45 -4.84 -4.58
CA GLY A 106 12.35 -4.46 -5.68
C GLY A 106 11.91 -4.99 -7.05
N HIS A 107 11.18 -6.11 -7.09
CA HIS A 107 10.69 -6.73 -8.34
C HIS A 107 9.17 -6.61 -8.51
N ARG A 108 8.51 -5.71 -7.77
CA ARG A 108 7.04 -5.54 -7.75
C ARG A 108 6.37 -5.36 -9.12
N ALA A 109 7.12 -4.93 -10.13
CA ALA A 109 6.61 -4.85 -11.50
C ALA A 109 6.29 -6.23 -12.10
N VAL A 110 7.06 -7.27 -11.78
CA VAL A 110 6.88 -8.63 -12.30
C VAL A 110 5.62 -9.29 -11.71
N PRO A 111 5.47 -9.45 -10.38
CA PRO A 111 4.25 -10.00 -9.82
C PRO A 111 3.04 -9.08 -10.06
N GLY A 112 3.25 -7.76 -10.20
CA GLY A 112 2.18 -6.81 -10.54
C GLY A 112 1.58 -7.05 -11.93
N ARG A 113 2.33 -7.61 -12.89
CA ARG A 113 1.82 -8.01 -14.22
C ARG A 113 0.95 -9.26 -14.16
N LEU A 114 1.16 -10.14 -13.19
CA LEU A 114 0.37 -11.36 -13.00
C LEU A 114 -1.01 -11.05 -12.38
N VAL A 115 -1.17 -9.89 -11.74
CA VAL A 115 -2.47 -9.46 -11.22
C VAL A 115 -3.33 -8.92 -12.34
N SER A 116 -4.44 -9.61 -12.65
CA SER A 116 -5.35 -9.23 -13.73
C SER A 116 -5.95 -7.84 -13.51
N ALA A 117 -6.32 -7.15 -14.61
CA ALA A 117 -6.98 -5.86 -14.55
C ALA A 117 -8.29 -5.90 -13.74
N ALA A 118 -9.05 -6.99 -13.85
CA ALA A 118 -10.27 -7.19 -13.06
C ALA A 118 -9.97 -7.28 -11.55
N ALA A 119 -8.91 -7.99 -11.15
CA ALA A 119 -8.50 -8.09 -9.75
C ALA A 119 -8.04 -6.73 -9.21
N LYS A 120 -7.35 -5.93 -10.00
CA LYS A 120 -6.94 -4.56 -9.64
C LYS A 120 -8.15 -3.64 -9.44
N ARG A 121 -9.17 -3.70 -10.31
CA ARG A 121 -10.42 -2.93 -10.14
C ARG A 121 -11.15 -3.31 -8.86
N ARG A 122 -11.38 -4.62 -8.62
CA ARG A 122 -12.01 -5.11 -7.38
C ARG A 122 -11.23 -4.68 -6.13
N ALA A 123 -9.90 -4.66 -6.22
CA ALA A 123 -9.05 -4.18 -5.13
C ALA A 123 -9.31 -2.70 -4.83
N THR A 124 -9.39 -1.87 -5.85
CA THR A 124 -9.69 -0.43 -5.69
C THR A 124 -11.07 -0.22 -5.05
N GLU A 125 -12.09 -0.96 -5.48
CA GLU A 125 -13.44 -0.89 -4.89
C GLU A 125 -13.45 -1.31 -3.42
N ALA A 126 -12.75 -2.39 -3.08
CA ALA A 126 -12.64 -2.86 -1.69
C ALA A 126 -11.92 -1.86 -0.78
N ILE A 127 -10.89 -1.19 -1.28
CA ILE A 127 -10.19 -0.14 -0.56
C ILE A 127 -11.11 1.07 -0.38
N ARG A 128 -11.80 1.50 -1.45
CA ARG A 128 -12.81 2.59 -1.39
C ARG A 128 -13.81 2.40 -0.27
N ALA A 129 -14.34 1.21 -0.13
CA ALA A 129 -15.33 0.88 0.92
C ALA A 129 -14.78 1.02 2.36
N ARG A 130 -13.47 1.12 2.53
CA ARG A 130 -12.77 1.22 3.81
C ARG A 130 -12.06 2.56 4.04
N SER A 131 -11.87 3.36 2.99
CA SER A 131 -11.20 4.67 3.05
C SER A 131 -12.16 5.76 3.51
N THR A 132 -11.62 6.80 4.14
CA THR A 132 -12.38 7.97 4.54
C THR A 132 -12.85 8.75 3.30
N PRO A 133 -14.08 9.31 3.27
CA PRO A 133 -14.51 10.20 2.20
C PRO A 133 -13.57 11.40 2.08
N GLY A 134 -13.10 11.69 0.85
CA GLY A 134 -12.16 12.80 0.58
C GLY A 134 -10.71 12.40 0.37
N SER A 135 -10.36 11.10 0.43
CA SER A 135 -9.04 10.60 0.05
C SER A 135 -8.77 10.82 -1.45
N VAL A 136 -7.57 11.33 -1.79
CA VAL A 136 -7.14 11.72 -3.14
C VAL A 136 -7.12 10.56 -4.15
N ILE A 137 -7.11 9.31 -3.66
CA ILE A 137 -7.10 8.08 -4.49
C ILE A 137 -8.24 8.04 -5.51
N PHE A 138 -9.27 8.84 -5.32
CA PHE A 138 -10.55 8.72 -6.03
C PHE A 138 -10.83 9.86 -6.99
N ASP A 139 -9.86 10.74 -7.23
CA ASP A 139 -9.96 11.70 -8.31
C ASP A 139 -9.54 11.03 -9.63
N ASP A 140 -10.52 10.36 -10.28
CA ASP A 140 -10.34 9.75 -11.61
C ASP A 140 -9.90 10.77 -12.69
N ARG A 141 -9.95 12.07 -12.40
CA ARG A 141 -9.49 13.13 -13.28
C ARG A 141 -7.98 13.18 -13.40
N ALA A 142 -7.24 12.83 -12.34
CA ALA A 142 -5.78 12.79 -12.38
C ALA A 142 -5.22 11.64 -13.23
N ALA A 143 -5.95 10.52 -13.32
CA ALA A 143 -5.58 9.39 -14.17
C ALA A 143 -5.84 9.67 -15.67
N ALA A 144 -6.91 10.41 -16.00
CA ALA A 144 -7.25 10.79 -17.37
C ALA A 144 -6.28 11.84 -17.93
N GLY A 145 -5.77 12.74 -17.09
CA GLY A 145 -4.83 13.80 -17.51
C GLY A 145 -3.44 13.29 -17.91
N ARG A 146 -2.99 12.18 -17.33
CA ARG A 146 -1.69 11.58 -17.67
C ARG A 146 -1.71 10.71 -18.94
N ALA A 147 -2.84 10.15 -19.31
CA ALA A 147 -2.99 9.39 -20.55
C ALA A 147 -3.09 10.29 -21.80
N GLY A 148 -3.41 11.57 -21.62
CA GLY A 148 -3.53 12.54 -22.74
C GLY A 148 -2.24 13.33 -23.05
N ALA A 149 -1.25 13.30 -22.17
CA ALA A 149 -0.01 14.08 -22.35
C ALA A 149 1.04 13.38 -23.22
N ASP A 150 0.94 12.06 -23.40
CA ASP A 150 1.91 11.27 -24.18
C ASP A 150 1.57 11.16 -25.69
N ALA A 151 0.46 11.76 -26.12
CA ALA A 151 0.02 11.64 -27.52
C ALA A 151 0.34 12.86 -28.39
N SER A 152 1.04 13.88 -27.88
CA SER A 152 1.25 15.17 -28.61
C SER A 152 2.72 15.54 -28.84
N THR A 153 3.57 14.57 -29.13
CA THR A 153 4.92 14.90 -29.65
C THR A 153 5.28 14.01 -30.84
N ALA A 154 4.59 14.24 -31.97
CA ALA A 154 5.12 13.86 -33.27
C ALA A 154 5.82 15.09 -33.89
N PRO A 155 7.12 15.03 -34.25
CA PRO A 155 7.75 16.12 -34.96
C PRO A 155 7.27 16.13 -36.41
N CYS A 156 6.75 17.29 -36.87
CA CYS A 156 6.63 17.59 -38.29
C CYS A 156 8.04 17.67 -38.88
N ALA A 157 8.37 16.73 -39.76
CA ALA A 157 9.46 16.83 -40.70
C ALA A 157 9.00 17.66 -41.92
N SER A 158 9.77 18.69 -42.22
CA SER A 158 9.88 19.30 -43.54
C SER A 158 11.33 19.60 -43.79
#